data_5457cd840213bfc53f11deaff59666c4
#
_entry.id   5457cd840213bfc53f11deaff59666c4
#
_cell.length_a   1.000
_cell.length_b   1.000
_cell.length_c   1.000
_cell.angle_alpha   90.00
_cell.angle_beta   90.00
_cell.angle_gamma   90.00
#
_symmetry.space_group_name_H-M   'P 1'
#
loop_
_entity.id
_entity.type
_entity.pdbx_description
1 polymer ?
#
loop_
_entity_poly.entity_id
_entity_poly.type
_entity_poly.pdbx_seq_one_letter_code
_entity_poly.pdbx_strand_id
1 'polypeptide(L)'
;MRRVSGGRRLHGPRGSALSAVLVLGLVSGCGTLPQPYRPPGGLYGSTGGRTFYVSEHGDDGADGMSPGSAWRTLHQADRVRYRPGDRLLLEGGARFEGSLRLDRGEANRPRQPVIVGSYGRGRATVVPSRGPAVQVVDTAGVEVRDLIVRGGSAEALRDGGISFYNDSASPKRPAHIVVSEVDVSGFRHGVQVGGEHWGFRDVRVTHSVLHGNRDAGLITYRRAPAEDDTEQSYAHANVVVDHVEAHDNTGDPHSDNRNTGSGIVLGSVDGGAIRNSVAHDNGSRSSAVAEEGPEGLWGHDARKLVIEHNVSYRNHSNSEADGDGIGLDLGTSDSVIQYNLSYENDGAGFLLYSSDTERPSARNVMRFNVSSHDARKLDPYGGFYIGGYVRDARILHNTVVTAAEGSLHTPPVVITAGPRSVSFWNNQFVTAGTPLVVAASPLSGVTFQGNQYHAPNAPHAVEWQGSFYSSVGDWWEGTGQESVAGTTVGIDDDPCFAGGPAVRSLPAVRALVPACRTVRPAAVDLRARFGVDPGPVDVLGHRLGRRPVPGAVQPQADAGVPGEG
;
A
#
# COMPACT_ATOMS: atom_id res chain seq x y z
N MET A 1 31.51 -13.12 -57.49
CA MET A 1 32.81 -13.82 -57.44
C MET A 1 33.36 -13.67 -56.00
N ARG A 2 33.84 -14.84 -55.52
CA ARG A 2 34.60 -15.11 -54.27
C ARG A 2 33.85 -15.07 -52.94
N ARG A 3 33.65 -16.28 -52.44
CA ARG A 3 33.42 -16.72 -51.04
C ARG A 3 34.63 -16.39 -50.17
N VAL A 4 34.44 -16.07 -48.90
CA VAL A 4 35.29 -16.49 -47.81
C VAL A 4 34.42 -16.88 -46.63
N SER A 5 34.58 -18.09 -46.18
CA SER A 5 33.99 -18.75 -45.00
C SER A 5 34.72 -18.32 -43.73
N GLY A 6 34.01 -18.20 -42.64
CA GLY A 6 34.60 -18.04 -41.31
C GLY A 6 33.55 -18.33 -40.23
N GLY A 7 33.48 -19.61 -39.81
CA GLY A 7 32.62 -20.05 -38.73
C GLY A 7 33.14 -19.55 -37.38
N ARG A 8 32.25 -19.05 -36.55
CA ARG A 8 32.46 -18.89 -35.12
C ARG A 8 31.35 -19.56 -34.32
N ARG A 9 31.74 -20.41 -33.44
CA ARG A 9 30.91 -21.20 -32.53
C ARG A 9 30.19 -20.25 -31.57
N LEU A 10 28.89 -20.43 -31.44
CA LEU A 10 28.06 -19.81 -30.44
C LEU A 10 28.25 -20.53 -29.10
N HIS A 11 28.75 -19.83 -28.10
CA HIS A 11 28.66 -20.25 -26.70
C HIS A 11 27.31 -19.76 -26.16
N GLY A 12 26.46 -20.66 -25.72
CA GLY A 12 25.23 -20.37 -25.04
C GLY A 12 25.48 -19.78 -23.63
N PRO A 13 24.64 -18.88 -23.17
CA PRO A 13 24.75 -18.38 -21.81
C PRO A 13 24.24 -19.40 -20.79
N ARG A 14 25.04 -19.63 -19.77
CA ARG A 14 24.72 -20.43 -18.60
C ARG A 14 23.61 -19.73 -17.81
N GLY A 15 22.55 -20.44 -17.51
CA GLY A 15 21.47 -19.98 -16.66
C GLY A 15 21.99 -19.66 -15.24
N SER A 16 21.74 -18.44 -14.81
CA SER A 16 21.90 -18.02 -13.41
C SER A 16 20.64 -18.38 -12.66
N ALA A 17 20.75 -19.34 -11.75
CA ALA A 17 19.69 -19.62 -10.77
C ALA A 17 19.60 -18.42 -9.82
N LEU A 18 18.49 -17.71 -9.81
CA LEU A 18 18.17 -16.74 -8.76
C LEU A 18 17.80 -17.51 -7.50
N SER A 19 18.69 -17.48 -6.52
CA SER A 19 18.39 -17.90 -5.15
C SER A 19 17.57 -16.80 -4.48
N ALA A 20 16.32 -17.09 -4.16
CA ALA A 20 15.52 -16.27 -3.27
C ALA A 20 16.16 -16.29 -1.87
N VAL A 21 16.78 -15.19 -1.49
CA VAL A 21 17.29 -14.99 -0.12
C VAL A 21 16.15 -14.52 0.77
N LEU A 22 15.63 -15.43 1.57
CA LEU A 22 14.72 -15.13 2.68
C LEU A 22 15.53 -14.42 3.77
N VAL A 23 15.45 -13.09 3.83
CA VAL A 23 16.09 -12.31 4.91
C VAL A 23 15.19 -12.33 6.14
N LEU A 24 15.39 -13.31 7.02
CA LEU A 24 14.90 -13.23 8.40
C LEU A 24 15.82 -12.29 9.20
N GLY A 25 15.44 -11.03 9.28
CA GLY A 25 16.08 -10.06 10.18
C GLY A 25 15.55 -10.21 11.60
N LEU A 26 16.36 -10.75 12.49
CA LEU A 26 16.16 -10.68 13.94
C LEU A 26 16.31 -9.22 14.41
N VAL A 27 15.20 -8.59 14.77
CA VAL A 27 15.19 -7.33 15.50
C VAL A 27 14.97 -7.64 16.98
N SER A 28 16.05 -7.67 17.75
CA SER A 28 15.97 -7.64 19.22
C SER A 28 15.84 -6.19 19.69
N GLY A 29 14.64 -5.76 19.95
CA GLY A 29 14.32 -4.51 20.63
C GLY A 29 13.04 -4.72 21.45
N CYS A 30 13.17 -4.61 22.77
CA CYS A 30 12.14 -4.88 23.76
C CYS A 30 11.01 -3.83 23.69
N GLY A 31 10.07 -4.04 22.81
CA GLY A 31 8.74 -3.47 22.80
C GLY A 31 7.86 -4.58 22.27
N THR A 32 6.80 -4.92 22.98
CA THR A 32 5.87 -5.97 22.55
C THR A 32 5.25 -5.58 21.22
N LEU A 33 5.91 -5.96 20.12
CA LEU A 33 5.26 -6.06 18.82
C LEU A 33 4.05 -6.98 19.01
N PRO A 34 2.89 -6.67 18.43
CA PRO A 34 1.82 -7.66 18.37
C PRO A 34 2.42 -8.91 17.74
N GLN A 35 2.36 -10.01 18.50
CA GLN A 35 2.90 -11.31 18.09
C GLN A 35 2.40 -11.61 16.69
N PRO A 36 3.24 -12.11 15.77
CA PRO A 36 2.76 -12.61 14.50
C PRO A 36 1.65 -13.63 14.81
N TYR A 37 0.52 -13.50 14.12
CA TYR A 37 -0.57 -14.45 14.25
C TYR A 37 -0.01 -15.85 14.01
N ARG A 38 0.20 -16.61 15.08
CA ARG A 38 0.34 -18.05 15.01
C ARG A 38 -1.09 -18.59 15.00
N PRO A 39 -1.50 -19.30 13.96
CA PRO A 39 -2.71 -20.09 14.07
C PRO A 39 -2.54 -21.02 15.30
N PRO A 40 -3.55 -21.13 16.16
CA PRO A 40 -3.49 -22.00 17.33
C PRO A 40 -3.06 -23.40 16.87
N GLY A 41 -2.05 -23.95 17.55
CA GLY A 41 -1.25 -25.10 17.15
C GLY A 41 -2.07 -26.32 16.67
N GLY A 42 -1.69 -26.81 15.53
CA GLY A 42 -2.34 -27.85 14.74
C GLY A 42 -3.01 -27.22 13.52
N LEU A 43 -2.64 -27.68 12.35
CA LEU A 43 -3.28 -27.32 11.08
C LEU A 43 -4.81 -27.45 11.24
N TYR A 44 -5.50 -26.33 11.48
CA TYR A 44 -6.94 -26.22 11.68
C TYR A 44 -7.48 -26.79 13.03
N GLY A 45 -7.65 -25.97 14.06
CA GLY A 45 -8.39 -26.33 15.28
C GLY A 45 -9.78 -26.91 14.96
N SER A 46 -10.29 -27.86 15.74
CA SER A 46 -11.60 -28.49 15.48
C SER A 46 -12.72 -27.44 15.48
N THR A 47 -13.34 -27.22 14.31
CA THR A 47 -14.50 -26.33 14.15
C THR A 47 -15.82 -27.05 14.47
N GLY A 48 -15.77 -28.36 14.71
CA GLY A 48 -16.96 -29.21 14.95
C GLY A 48 -17.78 -29.55 13.70
N GLY A 49 -17.32 -29.11 12.50
CA GLY A 49 -17.93 -29.40 11.21
C GLY A 49 -17.36 -30.63 10.51
N ARG A 50 -17.89 -30.93 9.33
CA ARG A 50 -17.42 -32.00 8.44
C ARG A 50 -16.11 -31.57 7.79
N THR A 51 -15.24 -32.52 7.47
CA THR A 51 -14.03 -32.26 6.65
C THR A 51 -14.14 -33.08 5.37
N PHE A 52 -13.97 -32.41 4.24
CA PHE A 52 -13.96 -33.01 2.92
C PHE A 52 -12.55 -32.91 2.33
N TYR A 53 -12.18 -33.89 1.55
CA TYR A 53 -10.84 -34.01 0.96
C TYR A 53 -10.93 -34.17 -0.56
N VAL A 54 -10.02 -33.51 -1.27
CA VAL A 54 -9.84 -33.65 -2.72
C VAL A 54 -8.39 -34.01 -2.99
N SER A 55 -8.17 -35.07 -3.77
CA SER A 55 -6.85 -35.59 -4.15
C SER A 55 -6.82 -35.89 -5.64
N GLU A 56 -5.70 -35.66 -6.32
CA GLU A 56 -5.55 -36.02 -7.75
C GLU A 56 -5.72 -37.53 -7.99
N HIS A 57 -5.51 -38.35 -6.96
CA HIS A 57 -5.69 -39.79 -6.96
C HIS A 57 -7.05 -40.24 -6.40
N GLY A 58 -7.95 -39.31 -6.11
CA GLY A 58 -9.25 -39.56 -5.51
C GLY A 58 -10.28 -40.20 -6.46
N ASP A 59 -11.47 -40.43 -5.93
CA ASP A 59 -12.63 -40.98 -6.67
C ASP A 59 -13.89 -40.13 -6.35
N ASP A 60 -14.50 -39.53 -7.37
CA ASP A 60 -15.72 -38.73 -7.21
C ASP A 60 -16.96 -39.56 -6.80
N GLY A 61 -16.87 -40.86 -6.86
CA GLY A 61 -17.85 -41.80 -6.30
C GLY A 61 -17.72 -42.09 -4.80
N ALA A 62 -16.61 -41.66 -4.18
CA ALA A 62 -16.35 -41.78 -2.75
C ALA A 62 -17.10 -40.74 -1.93
N ASP A 63 -17.05 -40.83 -0.60
CA ASP A 63 -17.73 -39.88 0.30
C ASP A 63 -16.95 -38.56 0.57
N GLY A 64 -15.67 -38.52 0.22
CA GLY A 64 -14.79 -37.37 0.42
C GLY A 64 -14.43 -37.09 1.89
N MET A 65 -14.80 -37.95 2.85
CA MET A 65 -14.73 -37.65 4.28
C MET A 65 -13.38 -37.99 4.93
N SER A 66 -12.47 -38.60 4.19
CA SER A 66 -11.09 -38.88 4.63
C SER A 66 -10.10 -38.73 3.47
N PRO A 67 -8.80 -38.63 3.75
CA PRO A 67 -7.79 -38.63 2.68
C PRO A 67 -7.81 -39.90 1.83
N GLY A 68 -8.20 -41.06 2.41
CA GLY A 68 -8.29 -42.33 1.69
C GLY A 68 -9.57 -42.49 0.88
N SER A 69 -10.59 -41.65 1.10
CA SER A 69 -11.84 -41.59 0.33
C SER A 69 -12.04 -40.23 -0.32
N ALA A 70 -10.95 -39.53 -0.61
CA ALA A 70 -10.97 -38.18 -1.20
C ALA A 70 -11.66 -38.16 -2.57
N TRP A 71 -12.34 -37.10 -2.90
CA TRP A 71 -12.82 -36.83 -4.25
C TRP A 71 -11.66 -36.53 -5.20
N ARG A 72 -11.87 -36.71 -6.49
CA ARG A 72 -10.86 -36.38 -7.50
C ARG A 72 -10.95 -34.95 -7.98
N THR A 73 -12.14 -34.41 -8.09
CA THR A 73 -12.39 -33.13 -8.78
C THR A 73 -13.00 -32.06 -7.86
N LEU A 74 -12.66 -30.79 -8.16
CA LEU A 74 -13.35 -29.65 -7.54
C LEU A 74 -14.84 -29.60 -7.91
N HIS A 75 -15.23 -30.16 -9.06
CA HIS A 75 -16.63 -30.24 -9.45
C HIS A 75 -17.47 -31.01 -8.43
N GLN A 76 -16.96 -32.09 -7.87
CA GLN A 76 -17.65 -32.84 -6.82
C GLN A 76 -17.72 -32.05 -5.51
N ALA A 77 -16.64 -31.34 -5.15
CA ALA A 77 -16.60 -30.47 -3.98
C ALA A 77 -17.56 -29.27 -4.10
N ASP A 78 -17.72 -28.70 -5.29
CA ASP A 78 -18.60 -27.56 -5.57
C ASP A 78 -20.10 -27.90 -5.44
N ARG A 79 -20.47 -29.18 -5.47
CA ARG A 79 -21.85 -29.64 -5.26
C ARG A 79 -22.26 -29.71 -3.80
N VAL A 80 -21.29 -29.58 -2.89
CA VAL A 80 -21.57 -29.66 -1.45
C VAL A 80 -22.17 -28.36 -0.96
N ARG A 81 -23.26 -28.45 -0.18
CA ARG A 81 -23.69 -27.31 0.64
C ARG A 81 -22.90 -27.30 1.95
N TYR A 82 -22.02 -26.34 2.05
CA TYR A 82 -21.16 -26.18 3.21
C TYR A 82 -21.91 -25.55 4.38
N ARG A 83 -21.71 -26.13 5.57
CA ARG A 83 -22.30 -25.66 6.83
C ARG A 83 -21.22 -24.94 7.66
N PRO A 84 -21.62 -24.09 8.60
CA PRO A 84 -20.65 -23.49 9.53
C PRO A 84 -19.78 -24.55 10.20
N GLY A 85 -18.45 -24.32 10.12
CA GLY A 85 -17.44 -25.22 10.66
C GLY A 85 -16.91 -26.28 9.70
N ASP A 86 -17.51 -26.47 8.53
CA ASP A 86 -17.06 -27.43 7.53
C ASP A 86 -15.68 -27.00 6.96
N ARG A 87 -14.96 -27.96 6.42
CA ARG A 87 -13.67 -27.75 5.75
C ARG A 87 -13.64 -28.47 4.42
N LEU A 88 -13.04 -27.82 3.44
CA LEU A 88 -12.60 -28.44 2.19
C LEU A 88 -11.09 -28.34 2.10
N LEU A 89 -10.43 -29.48 2.06
CA LEU A 89 -8.98 -29.58 2.02
C LEU A 89 -8.53 -30.27 0.74
N LEU A 90 -7.69 -29.60 -0.02
CA LEU A 90 -7.09 -30.07 -1.26
C LEU A 90 -5.70 -30.63 -0.99
N GLU A 91 -5.32 -31.71 -1.66
CA GLU A 91 -3.98 -32.30 -1.50
C GLU A 91 -2.89 -31.32 -1.90
N GLY A 92 -1.99 -31.03 -0.95
CA GLY A 92 -0.88 -30.12 -1.15
C GLY A 92 0.13 -30.65 -2.19
N GLY A 93 0.60 -29.76 -3.06
CA GLY A 93 1.46 -30.10 -4.20
C GLY A 93 0.70 -30.54 -5.45
N ALA A 94 -0.57 -30.93 -5.33
CA ALA A 94 -1.40 -31.32 -6.47
C ALA A 94 -2.03 -30.11 -7.18
N ARG A 95 -2.48 -30.32 -8.44
CA ARG A 95 -3.14 -29.34 -9.29
C ARG A 95 -4.57 -29.73 -9.56
N PHE A 96 -5.48 -28.83 -9.30
CA PHE A 96 -6.92 -29.04 -9.51
C PHE A 96 -7.46 -28.03 -10.51
N GLU A 97 -8.16 -28.53 -11.52
CA GLU A 97 -8.90 -27.67 -12.46
C GLU A 97 -10.34 -27.49 -11.97
N GLY A 98 -10.86 -26.26 -12.13
CA GLY A 98 -12.20 -25.92 -11.72
C GLY A 98 -12.26 -24.79 -10.70
N SER A 99 -13.46 -24.57 -10.18
CA SER A 99 -13.79 -23.48 -9.26
C SER A 99 -14.61 -24.02 -8.09
N LEU A 100 -14.62 -23.26 -6.99
CA LEU A 100 -15.48 -23.48 -5.84
C LEU A 100 -16.37 -22.25 -5.64
N ARG A 101 -17.68 -22.47 -5.46
CA ARG A 101 -18.64 -21.40 -5.16
C ARG A 101 -19.37 -21.68 -3.85
N LEU A 102 -19.40 -20.67 -2.98
CA LEU A 102 -20.23 -20.64 -1.78
C LEU A 102 -21.27 -19.52 -1.91
N ASP A 103 -22.53 -19.86 -1.69
CA ASP A 103 -23.67 -18.95 -1.87
C ASP A 103 -24.39 -18.64 -0.56
N ARG A 104 -25.39 -17.77 -0.65
CA ARG A 104 -26.28 -17.42 0.45
C ARG A 104 -26.85 -18.66 1.13
N GLY A 105 -26.76 -18.71 2.46
CA GLY A 105 -27.23 -19.83 3.27
C GLY A 105 -26.16 -20.87 3.60
N GLU A 106 -24.96 -20.68 3.07
CA GLU A 106 -23.78 -21.45 3.44
C GLU A 106 -22.90 -20.64 4.39
N ALA A 107 -22.02 -21.29 5.12
CA ALA A 107 -21.14 -20.62 6.09
C ALA A 107 -21.90 -19.66 7.04
N ASN A 108 -21.66 -18.36 6.98
CA ASN A 108 -22.36 -17.27 7.70
C ASN A 108 -22.29 -17.33 9.24
N ARG A 109 -21.26 -17.97 9.80
CA ARG A 109 -20.97 -17.93 11.24
C ARG A 109 -19.50 -17.58 11.50
N PRO A 110 -19.18 -16.36 11.89
CA PRO A 110 -17.80 -15.91 12.12
C PRO A 110 -16.98 -16.77 13.08
N ARG A 111 -17.62 -17.38 14.08
CA ARG A 111 -16.95 -18.25 15.06
C ARG A 111 -16.83 -19.71 14.62
N GLN A 112 -17.42 -20.08 13.51
CA GLN A 112 -17.38 -21.41 12.91
C GLN A 112 -17.23 -21.26 11.39
N PRO A 113 -16.11 -20.69 10.90
CA PRO A 113 -15.94 -20.43 9.48
C PRO A 113 -15.88 -21.74 8.68
N VAL A 114 -16.31 -21.66 7.44
CA VAL A 114 -15.96 -22.65 6.43
C VAL A 114 -14.51 -22.37 6.00
N ILE A 115 -13.69 -23.42 5.99
CA ILE A 115 -12.28 -23.31 5.63
C ILE A 115 -12.05 -24.03 4.30
N VAL A 116 -11.42 -23.32 3.36
CA VAL A 116 -10.91 -23.88 2.09
C VAL A 116 -9.40 -23.76 2.11
N GLY A 117 -8.68 -24.89 1.99
CA GLY A 117 -7.23 -24.89 2.08
C GLY A 117 -6.59 -26.17 1.62
N SER A 118 -5.34 -26.38 1.99
CA SER A 118 -4.57 -27.58 1.62
C SER A 118 -4.38 -28.53 2.80
N TYR A 119 -4.10 -29.80 2.51
CA TYR A 119 -3.62 -30.79 3.48
C TYR A 119 -2.40 -31.51 2.93
N GLY A 120 -1.64 -32.15 3.80
CA GLY A 120 -0.43 -32.86 3.41
C GLY A 120 0.77 -31.91 3.28
N ARG A 121 1.59 -32.10 2.26
CA ARG A 121 2.82 -31.32 2.05
C ARG A 121 2.65 -30.30 0.92
N GLY A 122 2.98 -29.05 1.18
CA GLY A 122 2.89 -27.97 0.19
C GLY A 122 1.47 -27.42 0.04
N ARG A 123 1.31 -26.52 -0.93
CA ARG A 123 0.02 -25.89 -1.26
C ARG A 123 -0.58 -26.54 -2.50
N ALA A 124 -1.88 -26.74 -2.48
CA ALA A 124 -2.62 -27.14 -3.67
C ALA A 124 -2.71 -25.97 -4.67
N THR A 125 -2.65 -26.28 -5.95
CA THR A 125 -2.82 -25.31 -7.04
C THR A 125 -4.22 -25.44 -7.62
N VAL A 126 -4.99 -24.35 -7.62
CA VAL A 126 -6.31 -24.26 -8.23
C VAL A 126 -6.24 -23.43 -9.51
N VAL A 127 -6.78 -23.98 -10.60
CA VAL A 127 -6.79 -23.34 -11.92
C VAL A 127 -8.20 -23.35 -12.48
N PRO A 128 -8.92 -22.21 -12.43
CA PRO A 128 -10.25 -22.15 -13.00
C PRO A 128 -10.19 -22.10 -14.53
N SER A 129 -11.14 -22.75 -15.19
CA SER A 129 -11.32 -22.62 -16.64
C SER A 129 -11.93 -21.28 -17.02
N ARG A 130 -12.74 -20.71 -16.15
CA ARG A 130 -13.38 -19.38 -16.26
C ARG A 130 -13.80 -18.90 -14.87
N GLY A 131 -13.90 -17.58 -14.70
CA GLY A 131 -14.31 -16.96 -13.45
C GLY A 131 -13.28 -17.11 -12.32
N PRO A 132 -13.67 -16.84 -11.08
CA PRO A 132 -12.83 -17.00 -9.90
C PRO A 132 -12.54 -18.48 -9.60
N ALA A 133 -11.37 -18.74 -9.01
CA ALA A 133 -11.07 -20.07 -8.45
C ALA A 133 -11.89 -20.35 -7.19
N VAL A 134 -12.06 -19.33 -6.35
CA VAL A 134 -12.95 -19.35 -5.18
C VAL A 134 -13.86 -18.13 -5.24
N GLN A 135 -15.17 -18.38 -5.31
CA GLN A 135 -16.20 -17.34 -5.32
C GLN A 135 -17.11 -17.48 -4.11
N VAL A 136 -17.32 -16.39 -3.37
CA VAL A 136 -18.22 -16.33 -2.22
C VAL A 136 -19.23 -15.20 -2.46
N VAL A 137 -20.53 -15.52 -2.46
CA VAL A 137 -21.60 -14.58 -2.79
C VAL A 137 -22.62 -14.49 -1.68
N ASP A 138 -22.93 -13.27 -1.24
CA ASP A 138 -23.95 -12.95 -0.23
C ASP A 138 -23.79 -13.69 1.11
N THR A 139 -22.59 -14.15 1.41
CA THR A 139 -22.25 -14.83 2.66
C THR A 139 -20.83 -14.50 3.10
N ALA A 140 -20.51 -14.83 4.36
CA ALA A 140 -19.17 -14.70 4.93
C ALA A 140 -18.98 -15.77 6.02
N GLY A 141 -18.02 -15.61 6.93
CA GLY A 141 -17.59 -16.72 7.77
C GLY A 141 -16.83 -17.75 6.95
N VAL A 142 -15.95 -17.27 6.07
CA VAL A 142 -15.16 -18.10 5.13
C VAL A 142 -13.69 -17.74 5.26
N GLU A 143 -12.85 -18.75 5.27
CA GLU A 143 -11.40 -18.63 5.29
C GLU A 143 -10.80 -19.42 4.13
N VAL A 144 -10.04 -18.74 3.26
CA VAL A 144 -9.29 -19.31 2.15
C VAL A 144 -7.81 -19.24 2.51
N ARG A 145 -7.15 -20.42 2.60
CA ARG A 145 -5.80 -20.49 3.15
C ARG A 145 -4.91 -21.48 2.37
N ASP A 146 -3.60 -21.26 2.42
CA ASP A 146 -2.61 -22.23 1.92
C ASP A 146 -2.88 -22.70 0.49
N LEU A 147 -3.21 -21.81 -0.42
CA LEU A 147 -3.50 -22.14 -1.81
C LEU A 147 -2.59 -21.39 -2.78
N ILE A 148 -2.32 -22.02 -3.90
CA ILE A 148 -1.81 -21.38 -5.11
C ILE A 148 -2.98 -21.27 -6.08
N VAL A 149 -3.25 -20.06 -6.59
CA VAL A 149 -4.36 -19.80 -7.52
C VAL A 149 -3.78 -19.20 -8.80
N ARG A 150 -3.97 -19.88 -9.92
CA ARG A 150 -3.38 -19.51 -11.21
C ARG A 150 -4.46 -19.31 -12.27
N GLY A 151 -4.53 -18.09 -12.79
CA GLY A 151 -5.31 -17.74 -13.96
C GLY A 151 -4.49 -17.91 -15.25
N GLY A 152 -4.58 -16.95 -16.14
CA GLY A 152 -3.78 -16.86 -17.36
C GLY A 152 -4.55 -17.13 -18.66
N SER A 153 -5.85 -17.46 -18.57
CA SER A 153 -6.73 -17.43 -19.74
C SER A 153 -7.31 -16.01 -19.96
N ALA A 154 -7.74 -15.70 -21.18
CA ALA A 154 -8.46 -14.45 -21.46
C ALA A 154 -9.73 -14.29 -20.62
N GLU A 155 -10.35 -15.39 -20.22
CA GLU A 155 -11.51 -15.41 -19.32
C GLU A 155 -11.13 -15.08 -17.88
N ALA A 156 -10.02 -15.62 -17.37
CA ALA A 156 -9.52 -15.33 -16.01
C ALA A 156 -9.18 -13.83 -15.85
N LEU A 157 -8.72 -13.16 -16.91
CA LEU A 157 -8.43 -11.73 -16.91
C LEU A 157 -9.69 -10.83 -16.80
N ARG A 158 -10.89 -11.39 -16.71
CA ARG A 158 -12.13 -10.64 -16.49
C ARG A 158 -12.58 -10.66 -15.04
N ASP A 159 -12.07 -11.58 -14.24
CA ASP A 159 -12.53 -11.86 -12.87
C ASP A 159 -11.39 -11.82 -11.84
N GLY A 160 -11.74 -11.80 -10.57
CA GLY A 160 -10.78 -11.97 -9.48
C GLY A 160 -10.42 -13.45 -9.27
N GLY A 161 -9.18 -13.73 -8.84
CA GLY A 161 -8.74 -15.08 -8.51
C GLY A 161 -9.50 -15.66 -7.30
N ILE A 162 -9.59 -14.87 -6.23
CA ILE A 162 -10.42 -15.13 -5.05
C ILE A 162 -11.40 -13.97 -4.92
N SER A 163 -12.70 -14.24 -4.99
CA SER A 163 -13.74 -13.22 -5.09
C SER A 163 -14.77 -13.35 -3.98
N PHE A 164 -15.00 -12.26 -3.26
CA PHE A 164 -16.11 -12.09 -2.33
C PHE A 164 -17.01 -10.97 -2.86
N TYR A 165 -18.29 -11.24 -3.05
CA TYR A 165 -19.23 -10.25 -3.57
C TYR A 165 -20.56 -10.28 -2.80
N ASN A 166 -21.04 -9.12 -2.38
CA ASN A 166 -22.34 -8.99 -1.72
C ASN A 166 -23.31 -8.20 -2.61
N ASP A 167 -24.28 -8.91 -3.17
CA ASP A 167 -25.35 -8.36 -4.02
C ASP A 167 -26.64 -8.06 -3.21
N SER A 168 -26.57 -8.26 -1.89
CA SER A 168 -27.72 -8.06 -1.03
C SER A 168 -28.04 -6.57 -0.84
N ALA A 169 -29.29 -6.18 -1.02
CA ALA A 169 -29.80 -4.85 -0.68
C ALA A 169 -29.81 -4.57 0.84
N SER A 170 -29.59 -5.60 1.67
CA SER A 170 -29.57 -5.45 3.14
C SER A 170 -28.35 -4.64 3.60
N PRO A 171 -28.53 -3.63 4.48
CA PRO A 171 -27.40 -2.89 5.05
C PRO A 171 -26.56 -3.71 6.03
N LYS A 172 -26.96 -4.95 6.31
CA LYS A 172 -26.17 -5.87 7.15
C LYS A 172 -24.98 -6.38 6.34
N ARG A 173 -23.78 -6.00 6.77
CA ARG A 173 -22.53 -6.53 6.21
C ARG A 173 -22.25 -7.91 6.77
N PRO A 174 -22.22 -8.97 5.94
CA PRO A 174 -21.71 -10.28 6.37
C PRO A 174 -20.29 -10.13 6.93
N ALA A 175 -19.93 -10.94 7.91
CA ALA A 175 -18.70 -10.74 8.67
C ALA A 175 -17.79 -11.95 8.66
N HIS A 176 -16.48 -11.68 8.80
CA HIS A 176 -15.42 -12.65 8.86
C HIS A 176 -15.07 -13.27 7.51
N ILE A 177 -14.17 -12.61 6.83
CA ILE A 177 -13.46 -13.10 5.66
C ILE A 177 -11.97 -13.13 6.02
N VAL A 178 -11.33 -14.27 5.78
CA VAL A 178 -9.88 -14.41 5.90
C VAL A 178 -9.33 -15.00 4.61
N VAL A 179 -8.36 -14.32 4.02
CA VAL A 179 -7.51 -14.84 2.94
C VAL A 179 -6.08 -14.82 3.46
N SER A 180 -5.44 -15.96 3.58
CA SER A 180 -4.10 -16.03 4.16
C SER A 180 -3.22 -17.08 3.50
N GLU A 181 -1.92 -16.77 3.42
CA GLU A 181 -0.92 -17.70 2.89
C GLU A 181 -1.25 -18.18 1.47
N VAL A 182 -1.85 -17.30 0.66
CA VAL A 182 -2.16 -17.59 -0.74
C VAL A 182 -1.14 -16.95 -1.69
N ASP A 183 -1.02 -17.53 -2.87
CA ASP A 183 -0.22 -17.02 -3.99
C ASP A 183 -1.14 -16.96 -5.21
N VAL A 184 -1.52 -15.74 -5.65
CA VAL A 184 -2.57 -15.54 -6.65
C VAL A 184 -2.05 -14.73 -7.83
N SER A 185 -2.15 -15.28 -9.04
CA SER A 185 -1.71 -14.60 -10.24
C SER A 185 -2.50 -14.94 -11.51
N GLY A 186 -2.43 -14.03 -12.50
CA GLY A 186 -3.00 -14.24 -13.83
C GLY A 186 -4.50 -13.94 -13.94
N PHE A 187 -5.01 -13.08 -13.08
CA PHE A 187 -6.42 -12.64 -13.05
C PHE A 187 -6.55 -11.13 -13.36
N ARG A 188 -7.79 -10.66 -13.37
CA ARG A 188 -8.05 -9.23 -13.34
C ARG A 188 -7.59 -8.63 -12.02
N HIS A 189 -8.03 -9.21 -10.90
CA HIS A 189 -7.57 -8.91 -9.55
C HIS A 189 -7.12 -10.20 -8.86
N GLY A 190 -6.06 -10.18 -8.09
CA GLY A 190 -5.67 -11.36 -7.32
C GLY A 190 -6.75 -11.71 -6.29
N VAL A 191 -7.04 -10.79 -5.39
CA VAL A 191 -8.14 -10.87 -4.43
C VAL A 191 -9.08 -9.68 -4.64
N GLN A 192 -10.38 -9.93 -4.72
CA GLN A 192 -11.38 -8.86 -4.77
C GLN A 192 -12.47 -9.05 -3.73
N VAL A 193 -12.84 -7.95 -3.07
CA VAL A 193 -13.93 -7.89 -2.10
C VAL A 193 -14.86 -6.75 -2.50
N GLY A 194 -16.00 -7.09 -3.07
CA GLY A 194 -16.95 -6.12 -3.63
C GLY A 194 -18.33 -6.18 -3.01
N GLY A 195 -19.08 -5.12 -3.24
CA GLY A 195 -20.50 -5.06 -2.95
C GLY A 195 -21.26 -4.24 -3.98
N GLU A 196 -22.52 -4.57 -4.23
CA GLU A 196 -23.36 -3.70 -5.05
C GLU A 196 -23.56 -2.37 -4.33
N HIS A 197 -24.20 -2.37 -3.16
CA HIS A 197 -24.40 -1.23 -2.27
C HIS A 197 -23.65 -1.42 -0.95
N TRP A 198 -23.75 -2.60 -0.38
CA TRP A 198 -23.16 -3.01 0.89
C TRP A 198 -22.19 -4.17 0.68
N GLY A 199 -21.06 -4.10 1.32
CA GLY A 199 -20.02 -5.13 1.25
C GLY A 199 -19.96 -5.98 2.51
N PHE A 200 -18.75 -6.09 3.07
CA PHE A 200 -18.44 -6.98 4.17
C PHE A 200 -17.80 -6.22 5.35
N ARG A 201 -17.74 -6.88 6.49
CA ARG A 201 -16.95 -6.39 7.64
C ARG A 201 -16.03 -7.47 8.20
N ASP A 202 -15.01 -7.05 8.93
CA ASP A 202 -14.00 -7.95 9.49
C ASP A 202 -13.31 -8.80 8.40
N VAL A 203 -12.75 -8.11 7.41
CA VAL A 203 -12.01 -8.71 6.28
C VAL A 203 -10.52 -8.66 6.60
N ARG A 204 -9.82 -9.80 6.41
CA ARG A 204 -8.37 -9.91 6.60
C ARG A 204 -7.73 -10.60 5.41
N VAL A 205 -6.72 -9.95 4.83
CA VAL A 205 -5.84 -10.55 3.83
C VAL A 205 -4.42 -10.49 4.36
N THR A 206 -3.80 -11.66 4.57
CA THR A 206 -2.52 -11.70 5.29
C THR A 206 -1.54 -12.71 4.70
N HIS A 207 -0.22 -12.45 4.84
CA HIS A 207 0.86 -13.39 4.49
C HIS A 207 0.72 -13.97 3.08
N SER A 208 0.40 -13.14 2.11
CA SER A 208 0.02 -13.56 0.77
C SER A 208 0.81 -12.82 -0.31
N VAL A 209 0.98 -13.46 -1.47
CA VAL A 209 1.62 -12.87 -2.64
C VAL A 209 0.58 -12.73 -3.75
N LEU A 210 0.38 -11.51 -4.24
CA LEU A 210 -0.64 -11.16 -5.23
C LEU A 210 0.05 -10.50 -6.43
N HIS A 211 0.31 -11.29 -7.49
CA HIS A 211 1.21 -10.83 -8.54
C HIS A 211 0.78 -11.19 -9.95
N GLY A 212 1.32 -10.48 -10.94
CA GLY A 212 1.02 -10.78 -12.35
C GLY A 212 -0.47 -10.72 -12.68
N ASN A 213 -1.26 -9.96 -11.93
CA ASN A 213 -2.65 -9.69 -12.25
C ASN A 213 -2.75 -8.46 -13.15
N ARG A 214 -3.90 -8.28 -13.79
CA ARG A 214 -4.05 -7.18 -14.74
C ARG A 214 -4.35 -5.86 -14.03
N ASP A 215 -5.44 -5.77 -13.26
CA ASP A 215 -5.90 -4.48 -12.75
C ASP A 215 -5.38 -4.18 -11.33
N ALA A 216 -5.34 -5.18 -10.44
CA ALA A 216 -4.76 -5.00 -9.10
C ALA A 216 -4.38 -6.33 -8.45
N GLY A 217 -3.43 -6.29 -7.49
CA GLY A 217 -3.18 -7.41 -6.60
C GLY A 217 -4.37 -7.66 -5.67
N LEU A 218 -4.81 -6.62 -4.95
CA LEU A 218 -5.98 -6.63 -4.08
C LEU A 218 -6.83 -5.39 -4.32
N ILE A 219 -8.15 -5.56 -4.33
CA ILE A 219 -9.10 -4.43 -4.37
C ILE A 219 -10.31 -4.69 -3.46
N THR A 220 -10.72 -3.64 -2.72
CA THR A 220 -12.09 -3.54 -2.20
C THR A 220 -12.86 -2.46 -2.96
N TYR A 221 -14.16 -2.65 -3.20
CA TYR A 221 -14.94 -1.69 -4.00
C TYR A 221 -16.44 -1.76 -3.72
N ARG A 222 -17.13 -0.70 -4.09
CA ARG A 222 -18.59 -0.60 -4.21
C ARG A 222 -18.96 -0.27 -5.65
N ARG A 223 -19.98 -0.92 -6.22
CA ARG A 223 -20.41 -0.64 -7.60
C ARG A 223 -21.28 0.59 -7.70
N ALA A 224 -22.22 0.74 -6.77
CA ALA A 224 -23.12 1.88 -6.75
C ALA A 224 -23.40 2.34 -5.31
N PRO A 225 -23.57 3.65 -5.06
CA PRO A 225 -24.13 4.14 -3.81
C PRO A 225 -25.53 3.56 -3.60
N ALA A 226 -25.97 3.42 -2.33
CA ALA A 226 -27.38 3.14 -2.07
C ALA A 226 -28.24 4.35 -2.50
N GLU A 227 -29.45 4.11 -3.02
CA GLU A 227 -30.33 5.18 -3.53
C GLU A 227 -30.72 6.22 -2.46
N ASP A 228 -30.70 5.82 -1.18
CA ASP A 228 -31.00 6.64 -0.02
C ASP A 228 -29.72 7.07 0.76
N ASP A 229 -28.54 6.99 0.13
CA ASP A 229 -27.26 7.33 0.73
C ASP A 229 -27.12 8.85 0.92
N THR A 230 -27.91 9.40 1.84
CA THR A 230 -27.90 10.83 2.23
C THR A 230 -26.71 11.18 3.13
N GLU A 231 -26.10 10.17 3.76
CA GLU A 231 -24.85 10.24 4.51
C GLU A 231 -23.79 9.41 3.83
N GLN A 232 -22.56 9.86 3.82
CA GLN A 232 -21.45 9.14 3.23
C GLN A 232 -21.30 7.74 3.86
N SER A 233 -21.95 6.74 3.26
CA SER A 233 -21.84 5.35 3.67
C SER A 233 -20.71 4.65 2.94
N TYR A 234 -20.10 3.67 3.57
CA TYR A 234 -19.02 2.86 3.00
C TYR A 234 -19.50 1.42 2.85
N ALA A 235 -19.11 0.74 1.79
CA ALA A 235 -19.52 -0.65 1.59
C ALA A 235 -18.92 -1.57 2.66
N HIS A 236 -17.65 -1.39 2.96
CA HIS A 236 -16.90 -2.28 3.85
C HIS A 236 -16.59 -1.64 5.20
N ALA A 237 -16.29 -2.47 6.19
CA ALA A 237 -15.83 -1.99 7.50
C ALA A 237 -14.77 -2.94 8.08
N ASN A 238 -13.76 -2.38 8.78
CA ASN A 238 -12.68 -3.14 9.40
C ASN A 238 -11.97 -4.10 8.43
N VAL A 239 -11.32 -3.52 7.42
CA VAL A 239 -10.52 -4.25 6.42
C VAL A 239 -9.04 -4.16 6.79
N VAL A 240 -8.37 -5.28 6.97
CA VAL A 240 -6.96 -5.34 7.32
C VAL A 240 -6.17 -6.14 6.29
N VAL A 241 -5.16 -5.51 5.73
CA VAL A 241 -4.14 -6.12 4.87
C VAL A 241 -2.81 -6.09 5.61
N ASP A 242 -2.18 -7.24 5.81
CA ASP A 242 -1.01 -7.36 6.68
C ASP A 242 -0.03 -8.41 6.15
N HIS A 243 1.25 -8.05 5.95
CA HIS A 243 2.26 -8.94 5.35
C HIS A 243 1.84 -9.46 3.97
N VAL A 244 1.38 -8.57 3.09
CA VAL A 244 1.05 -8.89 1.69
C VAL A 244 2.10 -8.27 0.78
N GLU A 245 2.58 -9.06 -0.18
CA GLU A 245 3.41 -8.59 -1.28
C GLU A 245 2.55 -8.52 -2.55
N ALA A 246 2.46 -7.33 -3.15
CA ALA A 246 1.70 -7.08 -4.38
C ALA A 246 2.63 -6.54 -5.46
N HIS A 247 2.90 -7.35 -6.50
CA HIS A 247 3.91 -6.97 -7.48
C HIS A 247 3.58 -7.41 -8.91
N ASP A 248 4.20 -6.75 -9.89
CA ASP A 248 4.02 -7.07 -11.30
C ASP A 248 2.54 -7.12 -11.75
N ASN A 249 1.65 -6.37 -11.06
CA ASN A 249 0.27 -6.19 -11.50
C ASN A 249 0.27 -5.11 -12.58
N THR A 250 0.27 -5.55 -13.86
CA THR A 250 0.82 -4.73 -14.95
C THR A 250 -0.09 -3.62 -15.46
N GLY A 251 -1.39 -3.71 -15.31
CA GLY A 251 -2.36 -2.80 -15.94
C GLY A 251 -2.90 -3.31 -17.27
N ASP A 252 -3.91 -2.60 -17.80
CA ASP A 252 -4.56 -2.84 -19.08
C ASP A 252 -4.31 -1.64 -20.01
N PRO A 253 -3.49 -1.77 -21.05
CA PRO A 253 -3.18 -0.66 -21.94
C PRO A 253 -4.36 -0.14 -22.76
N HIS A 254 -5.50 -0.85 -22.73
CA HIS A 254 -6.73 -0.49 -23.44
C HIS A 254 -7.84 0.02 -22.50
N SER A 255 -7.53 0.28 -21.24
CA SER A 255 -8.48 0.78 -20.25
C SER A 255 -8.38 2.30 -20.12
N ASP A 256 -9.16 3.02 -20.94
CA ASP A 256 -9.05 4.48 -21.04
C ASP A 256 -9.85 5.23 -19.94
N ASN A 257 -10.75 4.54 -19.25
CA ASN A 257 -11.73 5.15 -18.35
C ASN A 257 -11.62 4.67 -16.89
N ARG A 258 -10.52 4.03 -16.52
CA ARG A 258 -10.28 3.57 -15.16
C ARG A 258 -8.82 3.26 -14.92
N ASN A 259 -8.43 3.41 -13.69
CA ASN A 259 -7.15 3.02 -13.16
C ASN A 259 -6.96 1.49 -13.20
N THR A 260 -5.82 1.03 -13.69
CA THR A 260 -5.42 -0.38 -13.73
C THR A 260 -3.93 -0.55 -13.51
N GLY A 261 -3.54 -1.61 -12.82
CA GLY A 261 -2.14 -1.89 -12.52
C GLY A 261 -1.72 -1.50 -11.10
N SER A 262 -2.65 -1.44 -10.16
CA SER A 262 -2.33 -1.11 -8.76
C SER A 262 -1.88 -2.33 -7.94
N GLY A 263 -1.13 -2.08 -6.87
CA GLY A 263 -0.76 -3.12 -5.92
C GLY A 263 -1.93 -3.49 -5.00
N ILE A 264 -2.27 -2.63 -4.03
CA ILE A 264 -3.32 -2.83 -3.02
C ILE A 264 -4.22 -1.60 -2.96
N VAL A 265 -5.52 -1.79 -3.16
CA VAL A 265 -6.53 -0.74 -3.19
C VAL A 265 -7.60 -0.98 -2.13
N LEU A 266 -7.80 -0.03 -1.22
CA LEU A 266 -8.91 -0.03 -0.28
C LEU A 266 -9.95 1.03 -0.66
N GLY A 267 -10.95 0.62 -1.44
CA GLY A 267 -12.08 1.45 -1.83
C GLY A 267 -13.34 1.17 -1.02
N SER A 268 -14.06 2.24 -0.66
CA SER A 268 -15.32 2.23 0.11
C SER A 268 -15.22 1.54 1.48
N VAL A 269 -14.28 2.01 2.33
CA VAL A 269 -13.95 1.37 3.61
C VAL A 269 -14.11 2.33 4.79
N ASP A 270 -14.86 1.92 5.82
CA ASP A 270 -14.91 2.56 7.14
C ASP A 270 -14.04 1.79 8.14
N GLY A 271 -12.86 2.34 8.43
CA GLY A 271 -11.86 1.71 9.28
C GLY A 271 -11.13 0.56 8.62
N GLY A 272 -9.84 0.68 8.47
CA GLY A 272 -9.00 -0.36 7.87
C GLY A 272 -7.53 -0.08 8.07
N ALA A 273 -6.70 -1.06 7.65
CA ALA A 273 -5.26 -0.89 7.68
C ALA A 273 -4.58 -1.63 6.52
N ILE A 274 -3.52 -1.02 5.99
CA ILE A 274 -2.50 -1.69 5.17
C ILE A 274 -1.21 -1.57 5.95
N ARG A 275 -0.61 -2.68 6.34
CA ARG A 275 0.59 -2.65 7.16
C ARG A 275 1.56 -3.79 6.87
N ASN A 276 2.84 -3.56 7.16
CA ASN A 276 3.91 -4.55 6.97
C ASN A 276 3.91 -5.17 5.57
N SER A 277 3.42 -4.44 4.57
CA SER A 277 3.17 -4.93 3.22
C SER A 277 4.12 -4.25 2.22
N VAL A 278 4.30 -4.88 1.07
CA VAL A 278 5.18 -4.38 0.01
C VAL A 278 4.40 -4.30 -1.30
N ALA A 279 4.52 -3.16 -2.01
CA ALA A 279 4.00 -3.02 -3.37
C ALA A 279 5.13 -2.57 -4.30
N HIS A 280 5.33 -3.27 -5.41
CA HIS A 280 6.42 -2.90 -6.31
C HIS A 280 6.21 -3.40 -7.74
N ASP A 281 6.86 -2.69 -8.67
CA ASP A 281 6.87 -3.04 -10.09
C ASP A 281 5.45 -3.19 -10.68
N ASN A 282 4.45 -2.50 -10.12
CA ASN A 282 3.07 -2.48 -10.60
C ASN A 282 2.90 -1.41 -11.71
N GLY A 283 1.85 -1.49 -12.52
CA GLY A 283 1.43 -0.44 -13.46
C GLY A 283 2.19 -0.38 -14.80
N SER A 284 3.17 -1.24 -15.04
CA SER A 284 4.07 -1.18 -16.19
C SER A 284 3.40 -1.22 -17.57
N ARG A 285 2.11 -1.58 -17.65
CA ARG A 285 1.28 -1.62 -18.86
C ARG A 285 -0.08 -0.94 -18.66
N SER A 286 -0.18 0.02 -17.75
CA SER A 286 -1.38 0.87 -17.62
C SER A 286 -1.62 1.65 -18.92
N SER A 287 -2.85 2.15 -19.13
CA SER A 287 -3.19 2.90 -20.34
C SER A 287 -2.44 4.23 -20.40
N ALA A 288 -1.94 4.57 -21.58
CA ALA A 288 -1.24 5.84 -21.82
C ALA A 288 -2.20 7.05 -21.96
N VAL A 289 -3.50 6.79 -22.07
CA VAL A 289 -4.52 7.83 -22.30
C VAL A 289 -5.54 7.91 -21.16
N ALA A 290 -5.38 7.09 -20.11
CA ALA A 290 -6.24 7.18 -18.93
C ALA A 290 -5.97 8.49 -18.18
N GLU A 291 -7.04 9.12 -17.67
CA GLU A 291 -6.94 10.33 -16.84
C GLU A 291 -6.41 10.03 -15.42
N GLU A 292 -6.51 8.77 -15.00
CA GLU A 292 -6.06 8.26 -13.71
C GLU A 292 -5.02 7.15 -13.91
N GLY A 293 -4.03 7.07 -13.06
CA GLY A 293 -2.99 6.05 -13.08
C GLY A 293 -3.04 5.08 -11.89
N PRO A 294 -2.22 4.05 -11.88
CA PRO A 294 -2.10 3.11 -10.77
C PRO A 294 -1.20 3.64 -9.65
N GLU A 295 -1.41 3.10 -8.45
CA GLU A 295 -0.56 3.33 -7.30
C GLU A 295 -0.13 2.01 -6.64
N GLY A 296 0.94 2.04 -5.85
CA GLY A 296 1.40 0.88 -5.09
C GLY A 296 0.42 0.47 -4.00
N LEU A 297 0.16 1.34 -3.03
CA LEU A 297 -0.71 1.10 -1.87
C LEU A 297 -1.59 2.33 -1.64
N TRP A 298 -2.90 2.20 -1.77
CA TRP A 298 -3.73 3.39 -1.63
C TRP A 298 -5.16 3.12 -1.18
N GLY A 299 -5.86 4.19 -0.84
CA GLY A 299 -7.28 4.14 -0.48
C GLY A 299 -8.07 5.30 -1.06
N HIS A 300 -9.32 5.03 -1.44
CA HIS A 300 -10.28 6.02 -1.92
C HIS A 300 -11.68 5.78 -1.36
N ASP A 301 -12.53 6.81 -1.36
CA ASP A 301 -13.87 6.73 -0.78
C ASP A 301 -13.83 6.00 0.57
N ALA A 302 -12.95 6.46 1.48
CA ALA A 302 -12.67 5.74 2.70
C ALA A 302 -12.46 6.68 3.89
N ARG A 303 -12.54 6.14 5.10
CA ARG A 303 -12.20 6.88 6.31
C ARG A 303 -11.53 5.99 7.36
N LYS A 304 -10.74 6.62 8.23
CA LYS A 304 -10.06 5.93 9.34
C LYS A 304 -9.16 4.80 8.87
N LEU A 305 -8.50 5.01 7.73
CA LEU A 305 -7.46 4.11 7.26
C LEU A 305 -6.15 4.38 8.01
N VAL A 306 -5.40 3.32 8.28
CA VAL A 306 -4.03 3.37 8.77
C VAL A 306 -3.13 2.64 7.78
N ILE A 307 -2.24 3.38 7.11
CA ILE A 307 -1.25 2.82 6.19
C ILE A 307 0.12 2.97 6.84
N GLU A 308 0.69 1.87 7.35
CA GLU A 308 1.89 1.93 8.20
C GLU A 308 2.87 0.78 8.00
N HIS A 309 4.17 1.09 8.19
CA HIS A 309 5.25 0.10 8.09
C HIS A 309 5.32 -0.64 6.76
N ASN A 310 4.92 0.03 5.67
CA ASN A 310 4.96 -0.53 4.32
C ASN A 310 6.17 -0.03 3.54
N VAL A 311 6.48 -0.74 2.46
CA VAL A 311 7.45 -0.33 1.45
C VAL A 311 6.77 -0.33 0.09
N SER A 312 6.87 0.79 -0.64
CA SER A 312 6.30 0.91 -2.00
C SER A 312 7.36 1.45 -2.95
N TYR A 313 7.65 0.74 -4.06
CA TYR A 313 8.73 1.15 -4.93
C TYR A 313 8.57 0.67 -6.38
N ARG A 314 9.15 1.45 -7.31
CA ARG A 314 9.13 1.17 -8.76
C ARG A 314 7.74 0.83 -9.28
N ASN A 315 6.73 1.54 -8.78
CA ASN A 315 5.41 1.50 -9.40
C ASN A 315 5.40 2.48 -10.57
N HIS A 316 4.68 2.12 -11.61
CA HIS A 316 4.73 2.77 -12.92
C HIS A 316 3.38 3.29 -13.34
N SER A 317 3.37 4.34 -14.15
CA SER A 317 2.22 4.77 -14.92
C SER A 317 2.64 5.04 -16.36
N ASN A 318 1.81 4.63 -17.33
CA ASN A 318 2.05 4.99 -18.73
C ASN A 318 1.30 6.27 -19.14
N SER A 319 0.33 6.72 -18.34
CA SER A 319 -0.33 8.02 -18.52
C SER A 319 0.49 9.18 -17.95
N GLU A 320 -0.06 10.38 -17.99
CA GLU A 320 0.50 11.58 -17.35
C GLU A 320 0.06 11.71 -15.87
N ALA A 321 -0.58 10.67 -15.30
CA ALA A 321 -1.06 10.67 -13.92
C ALA A 321 -0.53 9.47 -13.14
N ASP A 322 -0.32 9.70 -11.85
CA ASP A 322 0.00 8.73 -10.80
C ASP A 322 1.25 7.87 -11.07
N GLY A 323 1.25 6.59 -10.81
CA GLY A 323 2.47 5.80 -10.68
C GLY A 323 3.06 5.96 -9.29
N ASP A 324 2.22 6.33 -8.33
CA ASP A 324 2.61 6.75 -6.99
C ASP A 324 2.95 5.57 -6.08
N GLY A 325 3.71 5.87 -5.04
CA GLY A 325 4.04 4.89 -4.02
C GLY A 325 2.87 4.59 -3.10
N ILE A 326 2.38 5.60 -2.37
CA ILE A 326 1.35 5.43 -1.34
C ILE A 326 0.40 6.63 -1.35
N GLY A 327 -0.91 6.39 -1.49
CA GLY A 327 -1.90 7.44 -1.62
C GLY A 327 -3.14 7.36 -0.72
N LEU A 328 -3.70 8.54 -0.44
CA LEU A 328 -5.07 8.72 0.02
C LEU A 328 -5.78 9.62 -0.98
N ASP A 329 -6.65 9.02 -1.74
CA ASP A 329 -7.30 9.66 -2.87
C ASP A 329 -8.82 9.82 -2.66
N LEU A 330 -9.47 10.54 -3.55
CA LEU A 330 -10.92 10.68 -3.75
C LEU A 330 -11.79 10.45 -2.50
N GLY A 331 -12.02 11.49 -1.71
CA GLY A 331 -12.95 11.44 -0.58
C GLY A 331 -12.47 10.67 0.64
N THR A 332 -11.15 10.44 0.77
CA THR A 332 -10.59 9.78 1.95
C THR A 332 -10.41 10.75 3.09
N SER A 333 -10.86 10.40 4.30
CA SER A 333 -10.84 11.28 5.46
C SER A 333 -10.40 10.59 6.76
N ASP A 334 -9.98 11.40 7.75
CA ASP A 334 -9.64 10.95 9.11
C ASP A 334 -8.61 9.80 9.14
N SER A 335 -7.71 9.76 8.16
CA SER A 335 -6.81 8.65 7.89
C SER A 335 -5.36 9.02 8.15
N VAL A 336 -4.50 8.02 8.35
CA VAL A 336 -3.09 8.24 8.68
C VAL A 336 -2.19 7.39 7.78
N ILE A 337 -1.21 8.03 7.16
CA ILE A 337 -0.06 7.38 6.51
C ILE A 337 1.16 7.61 7.41
N GLN A 338 1.76 6.55 7.96
CA GLN A 338 2.88 6.70 8.90
C GLN A 338 3.90 5.56 8.81
N TYR A 339 5.17 5.87 9.09
CA TYR A 339 6.25 4.88 9.19
C TYR A 339 6.50 4.08 7.93
N ASN A 340 6.20 4.64 6.76
CA ASN A 340 6.38 3.98 5.48
C ASN A 340 7.65 4.47 4.77
N LEU A 341 8.14 3.63 3.86
CA LEU A 341 9.17 3.97 2.90
C LEU A 341 8.61 3.88 1.47
N SER A 342 8.76 4.96 0.72
CA SER A 342 8.49 5.01 -0.72
C SER A 342 9.79 5.33 -1.45
N TYR A 343 10.06 4.65 -2.59
CA TYR A 343 11.22 4.99 -3.39
C TYR A 343 11.12 4.57 -4.86
N GLU A 344 11.71 5.37 -5.72
CA GLU A 344 11.86 5.09 -7.16
C GLU A 344 10.54 4.82 -7.91
N ASN A 345 9.44 5.45 -7.49
CA ASN A 345 8.16 5.41 -8.21
C ASN A 345 8.14 6.42 -9.36
N ASP A 346 7.34 6.17 -10.39
CA ASP A 346 7.19 7.08 -11.54
C ASP A 346 6.52 8.39 -11.13
N GLY A 347 5.51 8.35 -10.27
CA GLY A 347 4.81 9.47 -9.67
C GLY A 347 5.28 9.81 -8.26
N ALA A 348 4.40 10.36 -7.42
CA ALA A 348 4.74 10.80 -6.08
C ALA A 348 5.14 9.65 -5.15
N GLY A 349 6.00 9.96 -4.17
CA GLY A 349 6.22 9.03 -3.06
C GLY A 349 4.96 8.87 -2.21
N PHE A 350 4.31 10.00 -1.92
CA PHE A 350 3.07 10.07 -1.13
C PHE A 350 2.07 11.06 -1.74
N LEU A 351 0.85 10.58 -1.98
CA LEU A 351 -0.24 11.36 -2.55
C LEU A 351 -1.31 11.70 -1.50
N LEU A 352 -1.79 12.95 -1.49
CA LEU A 352 -3.10 13.36 -0.99
C LEU A 352 -3.83 14.11 -2.10
N TYR A 353 -4.94 13.56 -2.55
CA TYR A 353 -5.69 14.18 -3.64
C TYR A 353 -7.20 14.01 -3.48
N SER A 354 -7.98 14.90 -4.06
CA SER A 354 -9.39 14.69 -4.38
C SER A 354 -9.84 15.62 -5.50
N SER A 355 -10.45 15.09 -6.52
CA SER A 355 -11.14 15.86 -7.56
C SER A 355 -12.57 16.24 -7.17
N ASP A 356 -13.11 15.66 -6.10
CA ASP A 356 -14.51 15.81 -5.67
C ASP A 356 -14.69 16.91 -4.63
N THR A 357 -15.48 17.95 -4.97
CA THR A 357 -15.79 19.08 -4.09
C THR A 357 -16.72 18.70 -2.93
N GLU A 358 -17.59 17.74 -3.13
CA GLU A 358 -18.58 17.30 -2.15
C GLU A 358 -17.96 16.31 -1.17
N ARG A 359 -16.98 15.54 -1.64
CA ARG A 359 -16.22 14.59 -0.84
C ARG A 359 -14.71 14.90 -0.86
N PRO A 360 -14.28 15.96 -0.18
CA PRO A 360 -12.87 16.31 -0.13
C PRO A 360 -12.08 15.27 0.65
N SER A 361 -10.79 15.12 0.28
CA SER A 361 -9.84 14.43 1.13
C SER A 361 -9.53 15.29 2.37
N ALA A 362 -9.92 14.85 3.58
CA ALA A 362 -9.96 15.75 4.73
C ALA A 362 -9.45 15.15 6.05
N ARG A 363 -8.80 15.98 6.87
CA ARG A 363 -8.28 15.62 8.21
C ARG A 363 -7.31 14.44 8.21
N ASN A 364 -6.60 14.25 7.12
CA ASN A 364 -5.61 13.21 6.98
C ASN A 364 -4.26 13.63 7.60
N VAL A 365 -3.49 12.66 8.05
CA VAL A 365 -2.18 12.86 8.63
C VAL A 365 -1.14 12.03 7.89
N MET A 366 -0.04 12.65 7.46
CA MET A 366 1.16 11.97 6.97
C MET A 366 2.32 12.25 7.92
N ARG A 367 2.86 11.20 8.56
CA ARG A 367 3.92 11.42 9.54
C ARG A 367 4.96 10.32 9.58
N PHE A 368 6.21 10.71 9.85
CA PHE A 368 7.33 9.79 9.97
C PHE A 368 7.49 8.86 8.78
N ASN A 369 7.17 9.33 7.58
CA ASN A 369 7.40 8.61 6.34
C ASN A 369 8.71 9.05 5.69
N VAL A 370 9.24 8.22 4.84
CA VAL A 370 10.42 8.51 4.02
C VAL A 370 10.06 8.34 2.56
N SER A 371 10.30 9.39 1.75
CA SER A 371 10.29 9.34 0.28
C SER A 371 11.73 9.50 -0.20
N SER A 372 12.19 8.59 -1.04
CA SER A 372 13.56 8.58 -1.54
C SER A 372 13.60 8.38 -3.06
N HIS A 373 13.88 9.45 -3.81
CA HIS A 373 13.99 9.43 -5.27
C HIS A 373 12.72 8.94 -5.98
N ASP A 374 11.55 9.34 -5.49
CA ASP A 374 10.27 9.21 -6.20
C ASP A 374 10.11 10.30 -7.27
N ALA A 375 9.02 10.30 -8.01
CA ALA A 375 8.70 11.20 -9.12
C ALA A 375 9.70 11.08 -10.28
N ARG A 376 10.02 9.87 -10.69
CA ARG A 376 11.10 9.61 -11.67
C ARG A 376 10.69 9.79 -13.12
N LYS A 377 9.40 9.96 -13.40
CA LYS A 377 8.91 10.02 -14.78
C LYS A 377 8.00 11.20 -15.05
N LEU A 378 7.22 11.64 -14.08
CA LEU A 378 6.16 12.60 -14.30
C LEU A 378 6.49 13.98 -13.70
N ASP A 379 6.23 15.03 -14.47
CA ASP A 379 6.39 16.44 -14.08
C ASP A 379 4.99 17.11 -14.15
N PRO A 380 4.51 17.80 -13.11
CA PRO A 380 5.21 18.11 -11.87
C PRO A 380 4.77 17.18 -10.71
N TYR A 381 5.42 16.04 -10.56
CA TYR A 381 5.27 15.22 -9.35
C TYR A 381 6.44 15.44 -8.40
N GLY A 382 6.29 15.03 -7.14
CA GLY A 382 7.32 15.22 -6.12
C GLY A 382 7.32 14.10 -5.09
N GLY A 383 8.19 14.20 -4.09
CA GLY A 383 8.16 13.27 -2.97
C GLY A 383 6.81 13.26 -2.25
N PHE A 384 6.23 14.44 -2.03
CA PHE A 384 4.82 14.64 -1.68
C PHE A 384 4.08 15.37 -2.79
N TYR A 385 2.89 14.87 -3.13
CA TYR A 385 1.95 15.56 -4.01
C TYR A 385 0.63 15.80 -3.27
N ILE A 386 0.24 17.07 -3.11
CA ILE A 386 -0.97 17.49 -2.39
C ILE A 386 -1.84 18.28 -3.36
N GLY A 387 -3.00 17.76 -3.73
CA GLY A 387 -3.76 18.38 -4.80
C GLY A 387 -5.27 18.37 -4.66
N GLY A 388 -5.91 19.20 -5.47
CA GLY A 388 -7.37 19.28 -5.56
C GLY A 388 -8.04 19.71 -4.26
N TYR A 389 -9.12 19.05 -3.88
CA TYR A 389 -9.93 19.42 -2.71
C TYR A 389 -9.43 18.74 -1.42
N VAL A 390 -8.16 18.92 -1.08
CA VAL A 390 -7.59 18.50 0.21
C VAL A 390 -7.85 19.57 1.28
N ARG A 391 -8.29 19.15 2.48
CA ARG A 391 -8.60 20.04 3.60
C ARG A 391 -8.08 19.51 4.93
N ASP A 392 -7.63 20.44 5.79
CA ASP A 392 -7.25 20.17 7.18
C ASP A 392 -6.20 19.04 7.33
N ALA A 393 -5.29 18.92 6.36
CA ALA A 393 -4.26 17.90 6.37
C ALA A 393 -3.03 18.33 7.20
N ARG A 394 -2.36 17.35 7.81
CA ARG A 394 -1.16 17.56 8.61
C ARG A 394 -0.04 16.66 8.13
N ILE A 395 1.06 17.26 7.71
CA ILE A 395 2.23 16.57 7.15
C ILE A 395 3.40 16.90 8.07
N LEU A 396 3.84 15.91 8.87
CA LEU A 396 4.77 16.20 9.96
C LEU A 396 5.83 15.12 10.16
N HIS A 397 7.04 15.57 10.50
CA HIS A 397 8.17 14.70 10.77
C HIS A 397 8.47 13.69 9.66
N ASN A 398 8.27 14.05 8.39
CA ASN A 398 8.68 13.21 7.27
C ASN A 398 10.06 13.61 6.76
N THR A 399 10.74 12.70 6.09
CA THR A 399 11.98 12.97 5.35
C THR A 399 11.76 12.70 3.88
N VAL A 400 12.02 13.70 3.04
CA VAL A 400 11.89 13.61 1.58
C VAL A 400 13.22 13.95 0.97
N VAL A 401 13.72 13.03 0.15
CA VAL A 401 14.94 13.21 -0.62
C VAL A 401 14.65 13.00 -2.09
N THR A 402 14.86 14.04 -2.89
CA THR A 402 14.73 13.99 -4.35
C THR A 402 16.00 14.47 -5.01
N ALA A 403 16.09 14.29 -6.32
CA ALA A 403 17.14 14.87 -7.16
C ALA A 403 16.59 15.05 -8.57
N ALA A 404 17.12 16.01 -9.31
CA ALA A 404 16.81 16.16 -10.72
C ALA A 404 17.09 14.86 -11.48
N GLU A 405 16.15 14.43 -12.31
CA GLU A 405 16.27 13.25 -13.17
C GLU A 405 16.15 13.69 -14.64
N GLY A 406 17.27 13.81 -15.35
CA GLY A 406 17.26 14.33 -16.72
C GLY A 406 16.74 15.76 -16.81
N SER A 407 15.60 15.97 -17.48
CA SER A 407 14.90 17.25 -17.58
C SER A 407 13.75 17.42 -16.58
N LEU A 408 13.48 16.42 -15.74
CA LEU A 408 12.38 16.46 -14.79
C LEU A 408 12.72 17.36 -13.59
N HIS A 409 11.73 18.13 -13.17
CA HIS A 409 11.76 18.89 -11.94
C HIS A 409 11.06 18.07 -10.86
N THR A 410 11.83 17.42 -10.02
CA THR A 410 11.32 16.50 -8.98
C THR A 410 11.47 17.12 -7.58
N PRO A 411 10.65 18.11 -7.22
CA PRO A 411 10.76 18.77 -5.92
C PRO A 411 10.34 17.83 -4.79
N PRO A 412 10.84 18.03 -3.58
CA PRO A 412 10.31 17.32 -2.41
C PRO A 412 8.81 17.50 -2.21
N VAL A 413 8.25 18.67 -2.51
CA VAL A 413 6.84 18.99 -2.29
C VAL A 413 6.24 19.66 -3.51
N VAL A 414 5.15 19.09 -4.02
CA VAL A 414 4.26 19.72 -5.01
C VAL A 414 2.89 19.96 -4.36
N ILE A 415 2.37 21.18 -4.52
CA ILE A 415 1.02 21.55 -4.09
C ILE A 415 0.28 22.15 -5.28
N THR A 416 -0.76 21.49 -5.77
CA THR A 416 -1.61 22.04 -6.83
C THR A 416 -2.60 23.09 -6.28
N ALA A 417 -3.33 23.76 -7.15
CA ALA A 417 -4.39 24.67 -6.73
C ALA A 417 -5.50 23.92 -5.99
N GLY A 418 -6.08 24.54 -4.97
CA GLY A 418 -7.25 24.04 -4.26
C GLY A 418 -7.09 23.61 -2.81
N PRO A 419 -5.96 23.06 -2.37
CA PRO A 419 -5.77 22.69 -0.97
C PRO A 419 -6.01 23.82 0.01
N ARG A 420 -6.63 23.50 1.18
CA ARG A 420 -6.95 24.47 2.23
C ARG A 420 -6.59 23.91 3.61
N SER A 421 -6.04 24.78 4.48
CA SER A 421 -5.68 24.41 5.85
C SER A 421 -4.75 23.20 5.91
N VAL A 422 -3.67 23.21 5.11
CA VAL A 422 -2.66 22.16 5.09
C VAL A 422 -1.42 22.65 5.83
N SER A 423 -0.94 21.85 6.78
CA SER A 423 0.20 22.22 7.60
C SER A 423 1.36 21.25 7.41
N PHE A 424 2.54 21.79 7.11
CA PHE A 424 3.79 21.07 7.01
C PHE A 424 4.66 21.41 8.22
N TRP A 425 4.84 20.45 9.13
CA TRP A 425 5.54 20.68 10.39
C TRP A 425 6.72 19.75 10.61
N ASN A 426 7.89 20.32 10.91
CA ASN A 426 9.06 19.54 11.31
C ASN A 426 9.49 18.46 10.30
N ASN A 427 9.27 18.68 9.00
CA ASN A 427 9.75 17.78 7.97
C ASN A 427 11.19 18.11 7.59
N GLN A 428 11.86 17.19 6.90
CA GLN A 428 13.12 17.42 6.20
C GLN A 428 12.89 17.30 4.70
N PHE A 429 13.24 18.35 3.97
CA PHE A 429 13.15 18.42 2.52
C PHE A 429 14.56 18.61 1.95
N VAL A 430 15.04 17.62 1.24
CA VAL A 430 16.39 17.61 0.64
C VAL A 430 16.27 17.30 -0.83
N THR A 431 16.93 18.12 -1.64
CA THR A 431 16.96 17.91 -3.09
C THR A 431 18.30 18.35 -3.68
N ALA A 432 18.59 17.93 -4.89
CA ALA A 432 19.74 18.40 -5.66
C ALA A 432 19.31 18.81 -7.06
N GLY A 433 19.55 20.09 -7.42
CA GLY A 433 19.30 20.62 -8.76
C GLY A 433 17.83 20.93 -9.10
N THR A 434 16.91 20.88 -8.15
CA THR A 434 15.48 21.17 -8.33
C THR A 434 14.95 22.02 -7.17
N PRO A 435 13.83 22.75 -7.30
CA PRO A 435 13.23 23.49 -6.20
C PRO A 435 12.78 22.54 -5.06
N LEU A 436 12.72 23.07 -3.84
CA LEU A 436 12.24 22.35 -2.65
C LEU A 436 10.71 22.24 -2.60
N VAL A 437 10.04 23.30 -3.02
CA VAL A 437 8.58 23.40 -3.00
C VAL A 437 8.12 24.05 -4.30
N VAL A 438 7.17 23.42 -4.96
CA VAL A 438 6.43 23.99 -6.10
C VAL A 438 4.96 24.05 -5.71
N ALA A 439 4.40 25.24 -5.59
CA ALA A 439 3.06 25.47 -5.10
C ALA A 439 2.25 26.39 -6.02
N ALA A 440 1.20 25.84 -6.63
CA ALA A 440 0.29 26.58 -7.53
C ALA A 440 -0.66 27.51 -6.77
N SER A 441 -1.29 28.43 -7.48
CA SER A 441 -2.30 29.36 -6.94
C SER A 441 -3.71 28.98 -7.42
N PRO A 442 -4.77 29.19 -6.63
CA PRO A 442 -4.76 29.79 -5.28
C PRO A 442 -4.59 28.73 -4.16
N LEU A 443 -3.93 29.10 -3.09
CA LEU A 443 -3.83 28.34 -1.84
C LEU A 443 -4.46 29.13 -0.69
N SER A 444 -5.02 28.45 0.29
CA SER A 444 -5.62 29.07 1.47
C SER A 444 -5.24 28.33 2.75
N GLY A 445 -4.56 29.01 3.67
CA GLY A 445 -4.18 28.41 4.97
C GLY A 445 -3.16 27.29 4.85
N VAL A 446 -2.32 27.27 3.80
CA VAL A 446 -1.19 26.36 3.69
C VAL A 446 -0.03 26.97 4.44
N THR A 447 0.54 26.22 5.39
CA THR A 447 1.60 26.72 6.29
C THR A 447 2.75 25.74 6.41
N PHE A 448 3.98 26.30 6.46
CA PHE A 448 5.22 25.57 6.71
C PHE A 448 5.84 26.11 7.99
N GLN A 449 6.18 25.24 8.95
CA GLN A 449 6.73 25.65 10.24
C GLN A 449 7.65 24.61 10.85
N GLY A 450 8.91 25.03 11.10
CA GLY A 450 9.92 24.18 11.72
C GLY A 450 10.51 23.12 10.80
N ASN A 451 10.36 23.27 9.49
CA ASN A 451 10.94 22.32 8.55
C ASN A 451 12.42 22.64 8.30
N GLN A 452 13.18 21.62 7.90
CA GLN A 452 14.56 21.73 7.48
C GLN A 452 14.65 21.59 5.96
N TYR A 453 15.45 22.43 5.34
CA TYR A 453 15.59 22.56 3.90
C TYR A 453 17.05 22.46 3.49
N HIS A 454 17.33 21.73 2.39
CA HIS A 454 18.65 21.70 1.77
C HIS A 454 18.53 21.46 0.27
N ALA A 455 18.99 22.41 -0.56
CA ALA A 455 18.84 22.37 -2.01
C ALA A 455 20.10 22.86 -2.73
N PRO A 456 21.21 22.13 -2.70
CA PRO A 456 22.41 22.51 -3.44
C PRO A 456 22.12 22.51 -4.95
N ASN A 457 22.63 23.56 -5.64
CA ASN A 457 22.55 23.74 -7.09
C ASN A 457 21.13 23.86 -7.67
N ALA A 458 20.11 24.15 -6.85
CA ALA A 458 18.80 24.50 -7.37
C ALA A 458 18.83 25.83 -8.15
N PRO A 459 18.10 25.95 -9.27
CA PRO A 459 18.04 27.22 -10.04
C PRO A 459 17.36 28.35 -9.23
N HIS A 460 16.43 27.98 -8.37
CA HIS A 460 15.78 28.78 -7.33
C HIS A 460 15.30 27.81 -6.23
N ALA A 461 15.10 28.31 -5.01
CA ALA A 461 14.77 27.45 -3.89
C ALA A 461 13.29 27.05 -3.86
N VAL A 462 12.38 27.97 -4.19
CA VAL A 462 10.93 27.77 -4.06
C VAL A 462 10.16 28.46 -5.18
N GLU A 463 9.14 27.76 -5.71
CA GLU A 463 8.08 28.33 -6.54
C GLU A 463 6.80 28.39 -5.70
N TRP A 464 6.31 29.59 -5.45
CA TRP A 464 5.15 29.79 -4.58
C TRP A 464 4.12 30.71 -5.21
N GLN A 465 2.97 30.16 -5.58
CA GLN A 465 1.83 30.89 -6.13
C GLN A 465 2.21 31.83 -7.29
N GLY A 466 3.07 31.35 -8.19
CA GLY A 466 3.53 32.09 -9.36
C GLY A 466 4.75 33.00 -9.13
N SER A 467 5.29 33.02 -7.93
CA SER A 467 6.53 33.76 -7.61
C SER A 467 7.71 32.79 -7.40
N PHE A 468 8.89 33.19 -7.87
CA PHE A 468 10.15 32.45 -7.71
C PHE A 468 10.99 33.07 -6.64
N TYR A 469 11.48 32.31 -5.69
CA TYR A 469 12.34 32.75 -4.60
C TYR A 469 13.71 32.09 -4.71
N SER A 470 14.75 32.91 -4.73
CA SER A 470 16.13 32.47 -4.93
C SER A 470 16.65 31.66 -3.75
N SER A 471 16.16 31.96 -2.55
CA SER A 471 16.50 31.25 -1.32
C SER A 471 15.24 30.94 -0.48
N VAL A 472 15.35 30.00 0.44
CA VAL A 472 14.27 29.76 1.42
C VAL A 472 14.09 30.96 2.34
N GLY A 473 15.14 31.71 2.66
CA GLY A 473 15.07 32.95 3.44
C GLY A 473 14.20 34.01 2.76
N ASP A 474 14.41 34.27 1.46
CA ASP A 474 13.60 35.21 0.69
C ASP A 474 12.13 34.81 0.67
N TRP A 475 11.84 33.49 0.56
CA TRP A 475 10.49 32.96 0.62
C TRP A 475 9.85 33.18 1.99
N TRP A 476 10.56 32.92 3.09
CA TRP A 476 10.05 33.14 4.44
C TRP A 476 9.71 34.62 4.68
N GLU A 477 10.63 35.52 4.30
CA GLU A 477 10.42 36.96 4.44
C GLU A 477 9.25 37.46 3.58
N GLY A 478 9.15 36.97 2.34
CA GLY A 478 8.15 37.44 1.38
C GLY A 478 6.74 36.91 1.66
N THR A 479 6.61 35.78 2.35
CA THR A 479 5.31 35.07 2.54
C THR A 479 4.89 34.89 3.97
N GLY A 480 5.78 35.06 4.94
CA GLY A 480 5.53 34.75 6.35
C GLY A 480 5.53 33.26 6.67
N GLN A 481 5.94 32.40 5.73
CA GLN A 481 6.15 30.98 6.01
C GLN A 481 7.30 30.79 7.01
N GLU A 482 7.38 29.61 7.62
CA GLU A 482 8.36 29.25 8.66
C GLU A 482 8.41 30.26 9.83
N SER A 483 7.26 30.87 10.16
CA SER A 483 7.15 31.80 11.28
C SER A 483 6.14 31.32 12.33
N VAL A 484 6.55 31.39 13.60
CA VAL A 484 5.69 31.14 14.75
C VAL A 484 5.77 32.33 15.70
N ALA A 485 4.66 33.03 15.92
CA ALA A 485 4.60 34.23 16.76
C ALA A 485 5.66 35.30 16.41
N GLY A 486 5.92 35.48 15.10
CA GLY A 486 6.89 36.43 14.58
C GLY A 486 8.37 36.00 14.69
N THR A 487 8.62 34.77 15.08
CA THR A 487 9.98 34.20 15.12
C THR A 487 10.12 33.18 13.99
N THR A 488 11.18 33.27 13.21
CA THR A 488 11.55 32.29 12.18
C THR A 488 11.92 30.98 12.86
N VAL A 489 11.33 29.88 12.41
CA VAL A 489 11.52 28.53 12.94
C VAL A 489 12.03 27.54 11.90
N GLY A 490 12.08 27.94 10.64
CA GLY A 490 12.66 27.14 9.55
C GLY A 490 14.18 27.03 9.66
N ILE A 491 14.73 26.00 9.06
CA ILE A 491 16.15 25.66 9.11
C ILE A 491 16.65 25.49 7.68
N ASP A 492 17.57 26.34 7.26
CA ASP A 492 18.25 26.23 5.97
C ASP A 492 19.67 25.71 6.21
N ASP A 493 19.81 24.39 6.28
CA ASP A 493 21.09 23.74 6.54
C ASP A 493 21.09 22.29 6.06
N ASP A 494 22.27 21.79 5.68
CA ASP A 494 22.46 20.37 5.31
C ASP A 494 22.21 19.46 6.53
N PRO A 495 21.25 18.51 6.46
CA PRO A 495 21.07 17.55 7.52
C PRO A 495 22.26 16.58 7.69
N CYS A 496 23.23 16.57 6.76
CA CYS A 496 24.42 15.73 6.79
C CYS A 496 24.08 14.27 7.10
N PHE A 497 23.28 13.64 6.26
CA PHE A 497 22.90 12.24 6.47
C PHE A 497 24.11 11.31 6.57
N ALA A 498 24.17 10.51 7.63
CA ALA A 498 25.32 9.67 7.98
C ALA A 498 25.69 8.63 6.90
N GLY A 499 24.72 8.17 6.12
CA GLY A 499 24.90 7.11 5.10
C GLY A 499 24.57 7.54 3.67
N GLY A 500 24.40 8.86 3.43
CA GLY A 500 23.91 9.36 2.14
C GLY A 500 22.40 9.29 1.98
N PRO A 501 21.84 9.97 0.97
CA PRO A 501 20.41 10.19 0.85
C PRO A 501 19.61 9.04 0.23
N ALA A 502 20.25 8.11 -0.48
CA ALA A 502 19.54 7.02 -1.18
C ALA A 502 19.19 5.86 -0.24
N VAL A 503 17.91 5.64 -0.02
CA VAL A 503 17.38 4.60 0.88
C VAL A 503 16.42 3.67 0.12
N ARG A 504 16.69 2.36 0.17
CA ARG A 504 15.93 1.32 -0.55
C ARG A 504 15.46 0.18 0.35
N SER A 505 15.44 0.37 1.67
CA SER A 505 14.86 -0.58 2.62
C SER A 505 14.58 0.10 3.95
N LEU A 506 13.58 -0.34 4.70
CA LEU A 506 13.27 0.21 6.03
C LEU A 506 14.48 0.17 6.98
N PRO A 507 15.27 -0.91 7.06
CA PRO A 507 16.50 -0.88 7.89
C PRO A 507 17.54 0.16 7.45
N ALA A 508 17.60 0.49 6.16
CA ALA A 508 18.53 1.50 5.63
C ALA A 508 18.12 2.94 5.97
N VAL A 509 16.86 3.17 6.35
CA VAL A 509 16.33 4.50 6.75
C VAL A 509 17.16 5.11 7.90
N ARG A 510 17.81 4.29 8.73
CA ARG A 510 18.76 4.78 9.75
C ARG A 510 19.90 5.64 9.21
N ALA A 511 20.21 5.52 7.92
CA ALA A 511 21.20 6.36 7.26
C ALA A 511 20.78 7.84 7.21
N LEU A 512 19.49 8.14 7.30
CA LEU A 512 18.93 9.49 7.30
C LEU A 512 18.94 10.15 8.71
N VAL A 513 19.63 9.58 9.68
CA VAL A 513 19.87 10.26 10.96
C VAL A 513 20.78 11.47 10.68
N PRO A 514 20.40 12.69 11.11
CA PRO A 514 21.25 13.86 10.97
C PRO A 514 22.57 13.67 11.73
N ALA A 515 23.70 13.80 11.05
CA ALA A 515 25.03 13.50 11.60
C ALA A 515 25.85 14.75 11.95
N CYS A 516 25.48 15.94 11.47
CA CYS A 516 26.17 17.18 11.79
C CYS A 516 26.08 17.49 13.29
N ARG A 517 27.25 17.63 13.93
CA ARG A 517 27.37 17.86 15.38
C ARG A 517 27.10 19.30 15.81
N THR A 518 27.10 20.26 14.91
CA THR A 518 26.93 21.69 15.22
C THR A 518 25.44 22.01 15.35
N VAL A 519 24.96 21.94 16.58
CA VAL A 519 23.60 22.37 16.98
C VAL A 519 22.52 21.65 16.19
N ARG A 520 22.11 20.47 16.66
CA ARG A 520 20.89 19.83 16.14
C ARG A 520 19.72 20.79 16.36
N PRO A 521 19.11 21.30 15.29
CA PRO A 521 17.98 22.21 15.44
C PRO A 521 16.84 21.45 16.12
N ALA A 522 16.30 22.03 17.18
CA ALA A 522 15.12 21.45 17.82
C ALA A 522 13.90 21.69 16.92
N ALA A 523 13.11 20.65 16.70
CA ALA A 523 11.80 20.77 16.07
C ALA A 523 10.88 21.68 16.90
N VAL A 524 9.88 22.28 16.24
CA VAL A 524 8.82 23.01 16.92
C VAL A 524 8.03 22.04 17.82
N ASP A 525 7.80 22.42 19.06
CA ASP A 525 6.96 21.63 19.97
C ASP A 525 5.49 21.71 19.53
N LEU A 526 5.06 20.69 18.75
CA LEU A 526 3.73 20.63 18.17
C LEU A 526 2.63 20.53 19.24
N ARG A 527 2.90 19.88 20.36
CA ARG A 527 1.93 19.75 21.47
C ARG A 527 1.73 21.08 22.17
N ALA A 528 2.82 21.77 22.52
CA ALA A 528 2.75 23.05 23.21
C ALA A 528 2.23 24.18 22.31
N ARG A 529 2.56 24.16 21.02
CA ARG A 529 2.22 25.25 20.10
C ARG A 529 0.87 25.06 19.40
N PHE A 530 0.54 23.85 19.01
CA PHE A 530 -0.63 23.57 18.15
C PHE A 530 -1.59 22.53 18.74
N GLY A 531 -1.30 21.98 19.93
CA GLY A 531 -2.11 20.92 20.53
C GLY A 531 -2.06 19.60 19.74
N VAL A 532 -1.04 19.40 18.91
CA VAL A 532 -0.93 18.26 18.00
C VAL A 532 0.03 17.22 18.55
N ASP A 533 -0.43 15.99 18.71
CA ASP A 533 0.41 14.85 19.06
C ASP A 533 1.13 14.32 17.83
N PRO A 534 2.47 14.45 17.74
CA PRO A 534 3.23 13.91 16.63
C PRO A 534 3.24 12.37 16.59
N GLY A 535 2.92 11.71 17.68
CA GLY A 535 3.03 10.26 17.85
C GLY A 535 4.08 9.85 18.87
N PRO A 536 4.14 8.56 19.22
CA PRO A 536 5.04 8.07 20.27
C PRO A 536 6.45 7.72 19.82
N VAL A 537 6.63 7.40 18.54
CA VAL A 537 7.87 6.87 17.98
C VAL A 537 8.18 7.46 16.60
N ASP A 538 9.42 7.28 16.14
CA ASP A 538 9.87 7.56 14.79
C ASP A 538 9.65 6.35 13.84
N VAL A 539 10.08 6.48 12.58
CA VAL A 539 9.95 5.41 11.56
C VAL A 539 10.70 4.13 11.91
N LEU A 540 11.69 4.18 12.78
CA LEU A 540 12.46 3.04 13.28
C LEU A 540 11.93 2.48 14.61
N GLY A 541 10.82 3.04 15.13
CA GLY A 541 10.24 2.65 16.40
C GLY A 541 10.93 3.23 17.63
N HIS A 542 11.83 4.22 17.46
CA HIS A 542 12.48 4.88 18.57
C HIS A 542 11.53 5.89 19.23
N ARG A 543 11.46 5.91 20.55
CA ARG A 543 10.63 6.89 21.27
C ARG A 543 11.09 8.31 21.00
N LEU A 544 10.14 9.19 20.77
CA LEU A 544 10.43 10.61 20.62
C LEU A 544 10.95 11.18 21.93
N GLY A 545 12.11 11.85 21.85
CA GLY A 545 12.69 12.58 22.96
C GLY A 545 11.87 13.83 23.34
N ARG A 546 12.26 14.50 24.43
CA ARG A 546 11.63 15.77 24.85
C ARG A 546 11.83 16.90 23.82
N ARG A 547 12.87 16.82 23.01
CA ARG A 547 13.22 17.77 21.94
C ARG A 547 13.48 16.97 20.65
N PRO A 548 12.44 16.57 19.94
CA PRO A 548 12.62 15.89 18.66
C PRO A 548 13.34 16.82 17.67
N VAL A 549 13.92 16.23 16.62
CA VAL A 549 14.44 16.97 15.48
C VAL A 549 13.46 16.89 14.29
N PRO A 550 13.56 17.76 13.28
CA PRO A 550 12.84 17.57 12.03
C PRO A 550 13.17 16.23 11.37
N GLY A 551 12.23 15.67 10.60
CA GLY A 551 12.38 14.44 9.83
C GLY A 551 11.87 13.18 10.48
N ALA A 552 11.88 12.11 9.68
CA ALA A 552 11.31 10.81 10.00
C ALA A 552 12.14 9.97 10.98
N VAL A 553 13.44 10.25 11.07
CA VAL A 553 14.40 9.50 11.90
C VAL A 553 14.91 10.39 13.03
N GLN A 554 14.76 9.91 14.25
CA GLN A 554 15.22 10.64 15.41
C GLN A 554 16.57 10.11 15.89
N PRO A 555 17.51 11.02 16.27
CA PRO A 555 18.76 10.58 16.90
C PRO A 555 18.44 9.88 18.21
N GLN A 556 19.08 8.74 18.44
CA GLN A 556 19.02 8.11 19.75
C GLN A 556 19.76 8.99 20.75
N ALA A 557 19.19 9.19 21.92
CA ALA A 557 19.96 9.66 23.05
C ALA A 557 21.08 8.63 23.28
N ASP A 558 22.34 9.06 23.22
CA ASP A 558 23.46 8.20 23.51
C ASP A 558 23.19 7.46 24.82
N ALA A 559 23.13 6.13 24.75
CA ALA A 559 23.09 5.30 25.94
C ALA A 559 24.42 5.51 26.69
N GLY A 560 24.41 6.44 27.64
CA GLY A 560 25.46 6.58 28.63
C GLY A 560 26.72 7.33 28.21
N VAL A 561 26.69 8.67 28.29
CA VAL A 561 27.82 9.36 28.91
C VAL A 561 27.46 9.44 30.40
N PRO A 562 28.25 8.81 31.33
CA PRO A 562 28.09 9.03 32.75
C PRO A 562 28.32 10.51 33.01
N GLY A 563 27.43 11.14 33.78
CA GLY A 563 27.49 12.56 34.06
C GLY A 563 28.86 12.96 34.59
N GLU A 564 29.42 14.00 33.95
CA GLU A 564 30.36 14.85 34.67
C GLU A 564 29.54 15.62 35.72
N GLY A 565 29.91 15.41 36.97
CA GLY A 565 29.30 15.96 38.15
C GLY A 565 29.45 17.48 38.32
#